data_29af949e5bf8e4ffdb450f4313df1cde
#
_entry.id   29af949e5bf8e4ffdb450f4313df1cde
#
_cell.length_a   1.000
_cell.length_b   1.000
_cell.length_c   1.000
_cell.angle_alpha   90.00
_cell.angle_beta   90.00
_cell.angle_gamma   90.00
#
_symmetry.space_group_name_H-M   'P 1'
#
loop_
_entity.id
_entity.type
_entity.pdbx_description
1 polymer ?
#
loop_
_entity_poly.entity_id
_entity_poly.type
_entity_poly.pdbx_seq_one_letter_code
_entity_poly.pdbx_strand_id
1 'polypeptide(L)'
;MDTIIIGSGPAGYTAAIYAARADLNPVMYTGLEPGGQLTTTTEVDNFPGYPQGVDGPTMMNELKEQAERFGTKVEIDFISKVDFSKDKGGIHKLYTQNGDEIKSKTVIISTGASAKYLGLPSEQRLIGGGVSACAVCDGFFYKNQDVAIVGGGDTAIEEATYLAKICNNVTMLVRKDHFRASKAMQNRLSNYDNIKVLFNHEVMEVMGENVVDGLKIKSNLTNDVSELKITGLFLAIGHSPNTDIFKGIVDMDDSGYILTDKTSTKTNIPGAVSYTHLRAHETSP
;
A
#
# COMPACT_ATOMS: atom_id res chain seq x y z
N MET A 1 9.61 -22.63 17.05
CA MET A 1 9.09 -21.31 17.44
C MET A 1 7.59 -21.41 17.59
N ASP A 2 6.98 -20.61 18.45
CA ASP A 2 5.53 -20.68 18.63
C ASP A 2 4.80 -19.85 17.56
N THR A 3 5.32 -18.67 17.25
CA THR A 3 4.72 -17.76 16.26
C THR A 3 5.79 -17.10 15.39
N ILE A 4 5.61 -17.14 14.08
CA ILE A 4 6.40 -16.34 13.13
C ILE A 4 5.51 -15.27 12.51
N ILE A 5 6.06 -14.06 12.38
CA ILE A 5 5.44 -12.93 11.71
C ILE A 5 6.25 -12.60 10.47
N ILE A 6 5.61 -12.56 9.31
CA ILE A 6 6.26 -12.24 8.04
C ILE A 6 5.83 -10.84 7.61
N GLY A 7 6.78 -9.91 7.63
CA GLY A 7 6.58 -8.49 7.29
C GLY A 7 6.53 -7.58 8.53
N SER A 8 7.21 -6.44 8.42
CA SER A 8 7.46 -5.48 9.50
C SER A 8 6.75 -4.13 9.30
N GLY A 9 5.71 -4.09 8.50
CA GLY A 9 4.83 -2.92 8.43
C GLY A 9 4.07 -2.70 9.74
N PRO A 10 3.23 -1.65 9.85
CA PRO A 10 2.44 -1.36 11.05
C PRO A 10 1.60 -2.55 11.52
N ALA A 11 1.03 -3.32 10.59
CA ALA A 11 0.27 -4.54 10.92
C ALA A 11 1.15 -5.61 11.58
N GLY A 12 2.37 -5.81 11.05
CA GLY A 12 3.32 -6.76 11.59
C GLY A 12 3.78 -6.40 13.00
N TYR A 13 4.21 -5.16 13.23
CA TYR A 13 4.60 -4.71 14.57
C TYR A 13 3.43 -4.73 15.57
N THR A 14 2.23 -4.35 15.13
CA THR A 14 1.03 -4.46 15.98
C THR A 14 0.79 -5.92 16.39
N ALA A 15 0.84 -6.84 15.44
CA ALA A 15 0.69 -8.27 15.72
C ALA A 15 1.79 -8.78 16.67
N ALA A 16 3.04 -8.33 16.47
CA ALA A 16 4.18 -8.69 17.30
C ALA A 16 4.01 -8.25 18.76
N ILE A 17 3.57 -6.99 18.99
CA ILE A 17 3.29 -6.46 20.31
C ILE A 17 2.26 -7.32 21.05
N TYR A 18 1.15 -7.63 20.39
CA TYR A 18 0.07 -8.41 21.02
C TYR A 18 0.46 -9.88 21.19
N ALA A 19 1.16 -10.50 20.25
CA ALA A 19 1.65 -11.87 20.39
C ALA A 19 2.66 -11.99 21.54
N ALA A 20 3.60 -11.04 21.66
CA ALA A 20 4.56 -11.01 22.77
C ALA A 20 3.87 -10.83 24.13
N ARG A 21 2.90 -9.93 24.20
CA ARG A 21 2.09 -9.74 25.43
C ARG A 21 1.24 -10.95 25.82
N ALA A 22 0.94 -11.82 24.85
CA ALA A 22 0.25 -13.09 25.09
C ALA A 22 1.22 -14.27 25.34
N ASP A 23 2.52 -14.00 25.53
CA ASP A 23 3.57 -14.99 25.80
C ASP A 23 3.75 -16.04 24.66
N LEU A 24 3.51 -15.61 23.41
CA LEU A 24 3.62 -16.46 22.24
C LEU A 24 5.02 -16.47 21.61
N ASN A 25 5.99 -15.85 22.25
CA ASN A 25 7.40 -15.79 21.81
C ASN A 25 7.56 -15.52 20.30
N PRO A 26 7.03 -14.41 19.78
CA PRO A 26 7.03 -14.13 18.35
C PRO A 26 8.45 -13.84 17.84
N VAL A 27 8.74 -14.38 16.65
CA VAL A 27 9.89 -13.99 15.84
C VAL A 27 9.36 -13.34 14.57
N MET A 28 9.83 -12.12 14.29
CA MET A 28 9.45 -11.37 13.10
C MET A 28 10.59 -11.40 12.09
N TYR A 29 10.23 -11.62 10.82
CA TYR A 29 11.10 -11.44 9.66
C TYR A 29 10.67 -10.19 8.92
N THR A 30 11.57 -9.19 8.84
CA THR A 30 11.20 -7.83 8.40
C THR A 30 10.81 -7.75 6.94
N GLY A 31 11.32 -8.63 6.11
CA GLY A 31 11.29 -8.48 4.66
C GLY A 31 12.46 -7.65 4.13
N LEU A 32 12.43 -7.33 2.84
CA LEU A 32 13.50 -6.56 2.16
C LEU A 32 13.53 -5.09 2.60
N GLU A 33 12.39 -4.56 3.00
CA GLU A 33 12.22 -3.16 3.45
C GLU A 33 11.74 -3.15 4.90
N PRO A 34 12.65 -3.15 5.89
CA PRO A 34 12.29 -3.10 7.31
C PRO A 34 11.45 -1.85 7.62
N GLY A 35 10.24 -2.05 8.17
CA GLY A 35 9.28 -0.98 8.43
C GLY A 35 8.24 -0.79 7.31
N GLY A 36 8.49 -1.35 6.12
CA GLY A 36 7.56 -1.32 4.99
C GLY A 36 7.34 0.08 4.41
N GLN A 37 6.23 0.30 3.72
CA GLN A 37 5.98 1.51 2.93
C GLN A 37 6.05 2.83 3.72
N LEU A 38 5.71 2.83 5.00
CA LEU A 38 5.79 4.06 5.81
C LEU A 38 7.19 4.61 5.95
N THR A 39 8.24 3.81 5.76
CA THR A 39 9.63 4.29 5.81
C THR A 39 9.98 5.24 4.67
N THR A 40 9.17 5.30 3.62
CA THR A 40 9.30 6.23 2.50
C THR A 40 8.44 7.49 2.66
N THR A 41 7.62 7.57 3.71
CA THR A 41 6.72 8.70 3.99
C THR A 41 7.43 9.73 4.86
N THR A 42 7.44 10.99 4.42
CA THR A 42 8.11 12.08 5.13
C THR A 42 7.34 12.58 6.34
N GLU A 43 6.02 12.48 6.32
CA GLU A 43 5.16 12.97 7.41
C GLU A 43 3.89 12.13 7.51
N VAL A 44 3.55 11.70 8.74
CA VAL A 44 2.37 10.91 9.08
C VAL A 44 1.55 11.70 10.08
N ASP A 45 0.51 12.38 9.58
CA ASP A 45 -0.38 13.22 10.39
C ASP A 45 -1.67 12.53 10.82
N ASN A 46 -1.97 11.40 10.21
CA ASN A 46 -3.26 10.71 10.38
C ASN A 46 -3.20 9.46 11.28
N PHE A 47 -2.07 9.21 11.94
CA PHE A 47 -1.96 8.12 12.92
C PHE A 47 -2.22 8.64 14.34
N PRO A 48 -3.24 8.13 15.06
CA PRO A 48 -3.54 8.57 16.42
C PRO A 48 -2.37 8.32 17.38
N GLY A 49 -2.05 9.33 18.20
CA GLY A 49 -0.96 9.26 19.18
C GLY A 49 0.18 10.24 18.90
N TYR A 50 0.22 10.82 17.71
CA TYR A 50 1.22 11.83 17.32
C TYR A 50 0.55 13.18 17.02
N PRO A 51 0.26 13.98 18.04
CA PRO A 51 -0.50 15.25 17.86
C PRO A 51 0.29 16.35 17.11
N GLN A 52 1.58 16.14 16.90
CA GLN A 52 2.47 17.04 16.14
C GLN A 52 2.89 16.44 14.79
N GLY A 53 2.28 15.32 14.38
CA GLY A 53 2.79 14.51 13.30
C GLY A 53 4.06 13.73 13.67
N VAL A 54 4.50 12.85 12.81
CA VAL A 54 5.74 12.08 12.94
C VAL A 54 6.22 11.69 11.54
N ASP A 55 7.53 11.65 11.30
CA ASP A 55 8.03 11.05 10.07
C ASP A 55 7.88 9.51 10.08
N GLY A 56 7.67 8.94 8.90
CA GLY A 56 7.42 7.50 8.79
C GLY A 56 8.54 6.63 9.34
N PRO A 57 9.83 6.89 9.04
CA PRO A 57 10.96 6.16 9.62
C PRO A 57 10.98 6.17 11.14
N THR A 58 10.79 7.32 11.77
CA THR A 58 10.72 7.46 13.25
C THR A 58 9.58 6.63 13.81
N MET A 59 8.37 6.76 13.27
CA MET A 59 7.22 5.98 13.71
C MET A 59 7.49 4.47 13.61
N MET A 60 8.06 4.00 12.51
CA MET A 60 8.32 2.58 12.31
C MET A 60 9.42 2.06 13.25
N ASN A 61 10.42 2.90 13.59
CA ASN A 61 11.42 2.56 14.59
C ASN A 61 10.81 2.46 16.00
N GLU A 62 9.94 3.38 16.37
CA GLU A 62 9.24 3.35 17.67
C GLU A 62 8.33 2.11 17.80
N LEU A 63 7.63 1.72 16.73
CA LEU A 63 6.85 0.48 16.72
C LEU A 63 7.74 -0.76 16.86
N LYS A 64 8.92 -0.77 16.23
CA LYS A 64 9.92 -1.82 16.40
C LYS A 64 10.39 -1.91 17.85
N GLU A 65 10.84 -0.79 18.42
CA GLU A 65 11.31 -0.72 19.81
C GLU A 65 10.22 -1.18 20.80
N GLN A 66 8.97 -0.81 20.54
CA GLN A 66 7.84 -1.27 21.34
C GLN A 66 7.65 -2.78 21.27
N ALA A 67 7.74 -3.38 20.07
CA ALA A 67 7.63 -4.82 19.89
C ALA A 67 8.80 -5.58 20.59
N GLU A 68 10.02 -5.10 20.42
CA GLU A 68 11.22 -5.65 21.07
C GLU A 68 11.15 -5.54 22.60
N ARG A 69 10.67 -4.43 23.13
CA ARG A 69 10.44 -4.23 24.57
C ARG A 69 9.53 -5.29 25.20
N PHE A 70 8.55 -5.80 24.45
CA PHE A 70 7.67 -6.89 24.89
C PHE A 70 8.24 -8.28 24.63
N GLY A 71 9.43 -8.39 24.02
CA GLY A 71 10.12 -9.67 23.81
C GLY A 71 10.00 -10.24 22.40
N THR A 72 9.50 -9.49 21.42
CA THR A 72 9.56 -9.90 20.01
C THR A 72 11.02 -9.92 19.56
N LYS A 73 11.45 -11.02 18.97
CA LYS A 73 12.73 -11.08 18.27
C LYS A 73 12.54 -10.60 16.83
N VAL A 74 13.24 -9.54 16.44
CA VAL A 74 13.17 -8.97 15.09
C VAL A 74 14.40 -9.40 14.31
N GLU A 75 14.20 -10.16 13.23
CA GLU A 75 15.23 -10.62 12.31
C GLU A 75 15.19 -9.77 11.03
N ILE A 76 16.33 -9.13 10.71
CA ILE A 76 16.49 -8.37 9.47
C ILE A 76 16.86 -9.37 8.37
N ASP A 77 15.86 -10.09 7.91
CA ASP A 77 15.92 -11.10 6.84
C ASP A 77 14.53 -11.27 6.23
N PHE A 78 14.42 -12.00 5.14
CA PHE A 78 13.13 -12.28 4.54
C PHE A 78 12.88 -13.77 4.31
N ILE A 79 11.60 -14.13 4.34
CA ILE A 79 11.14 -15.46 4.00
C ILE A 79 11.00 -15.57 2.49
N SER A 80 11.80 -16.44 1.87
CA SER A 80 11.81 -16.65 0.42
C SER A 80 10.84 -17.74 -0.04
N LYS A 81 10.49 -18.68 0.87
CA LYS A 81 9.62 -19.81 0.57
C LYS A 81 8.90 -20.28 1.82
N VAL A 82 7.72 -20.82 1.65
CA VAL A 82 6.94 -21.48 2.72
C VAL A 82 6.48 -22.88 2.30
N ASP A 83 6.35 -23.75 3.31
CA ASP A 83 5.76 -25.09 3.21
C ASP A 83 4.82 -25.26 4.42
N PHE A 84 3.54 -24.99 4.20
CA PHE A 84 2.55 -24.96 5.27
C PHE A 84 1.88 -26.31 5.45
N SER A 85 1.86 -26.81 6.69
CA SER A 85 1.08 -27.98 7.05
C SER A 85 -0.43 -27.71 6.88
N LYS A 86 -1.15 -28.67 6.32
CA LYS A 86 -2.61 -28.66 6.23
C LYS A 86 -3.28 -29.29 7.44
N ASP A 87 -2.51 -29.93 8.32
CA ASP A 87 -3.02 -30.58 9.52
C ASP A 87 -3.22 -29.57 10.64
N LYS A 88 -4.33 -29.69 11.37
CA LYS A 88 -4.56 -28.87 12.56
C LYS A 88 -3.50 -29.18 13.62
N GLY A 89 -2.75 -28.16 14.04
CA GLY A 89 -1.62 -28.30 14.98
C GLY A 89 -0.34 -28.84 14.33
N GLY A 90 -0.31 -28.96 13.01
CA GLY A 90 0.91 -29.31 12.27
C GLY A 90 1.95 -28.20 12.33
N ILE A 91 3.17 -28.53 12.01
CA ILE A 91 4.30 -27.59 12.01
C ILE A 91 4.49 -27.01 10.61
N HIS A 92 4.45 -25.69 10.51
CA HIS A 92 4.79 -24.96 9.30
C HIS A 92 6.31 -24.83 9.15
N LYS A 93 6.77 -24.93 7.92
CA LYS A 93 8.16 -24.69 7.56
C LYS A 93 8.28 -23.44 6.71
N LEU A 94 9.24 -22.61 7.02
CA LEU A 94 9.56 -21.40 6.31
C LEU A 94 11.05 -21.43 5.99
N TYR A 95 11.46 -20.79 4.91
CA TYR A 95 12.85 -20.76 4.48
C TYR A 95 13.29 -19.31 4.29
N THR A 96 14.43 -18.97 4.89
CA THR A 96 15.05 -17.65 4.71
C THR A 96 15.65 -17.51 3.31
N GLN A 97 16.16 -16.33 2.99
CA GLN A 97 16.90 -16.09 1.75
C GLN A 97 18.08 -17.05 1.57
N ASN A 98 18.77 -17.37 2.66
CA ASN A 98 19.94 -18.25 2.64
C ASN A 98 19.57 -19.74 2.62
N GLY A 99 18.28 -20.07 2.67
CA GLY A 99 17.78 -21.45 2.65
C GLY A 99 17.68 -22.11 4.02
N ASP A 100 17.88 -21.36 5.11
CA ASP A 100 17.75 -21.88 6.47
C ASP A 100 16.27 -22.25 6.75
N GLU A 101 16.04 -23.50 7.18
CA GLU A 101 14.70 -23.98 7.52
C GLU A 101 14.30 -23.53 8.93
N ILE A 102 13.14 -22.88 9.02
CA ILE A 102 12.53 -22.43 10.27
C ILE A 102 11.22 -23.17 10.47
N LYS A 103 10.95 -23.60 11.70
CA LYS A 103 9.73 -24.33 12.08
C LYS A 103 8.90 -23.50 13.04
N SER A 104 7.59 -23.41 12.78
CA SER A 104 6.63 -22.69 13.62
C SER A 104 5.30 -23.41 13.74
N LYS A 105 4.64 -23.23 14.88
CA LYS A 105 3.26 -23.70 15.10
C LYS A 105 2.23 -22.80 14.43
N THR A 106 2.51 -21.50 14.41
CA THR A 106 1.61 -20.48 13.82
C THR A 106 2.38 -19.45 13.00
N VAL A 107 1.71 -18.90 11.98
CA VAL A 107 2.26 -17.89 11.10
C VAL A 107 1.28 -16.74 10.94
N ILE A 108 1.79 -15.51 11.08
CA ILE A 108 1.05 -14.28 10.78
C ILE A 108 1.64 -13.68 9.50
N ILE A 109 0.83 -13.62 8.46
CA ILE A 109 1.21 -13.04 7.16
C ILE A 109 0.80 -11.56 7.16
N SER A 110 1.78 -10.67 7.16
CA SER A 110 1.61 -9.20 7.16
C SER A 110 2.53 -8.53 6.14
N THR A 111 2.69 -9.17 4.99
CA THR A 111 3.61 -8.74 3.93
C THR A 111 3.15 -7.50 3.16
N GLY A 112 1.91 -7.04 3.39
CA GLY A 112 1.35 -5.83 2.78
C GLY A 112 1.18 -5.94 1.27
N ALA A 113 1.06 -4.77 0.64
CA ALA A 113 0.92 -4.63 -0.80
C ALA A 113 1.73 -3.41 -1.27
N SER A 114 2.34 -3.50 -2.43
CA SER A 114 3.10 -2.40 -3.03
C SER A 114 2.22 -1.62 -3.98
N ALA A 115 2.29 -0.29 -3.93
CA ALA A 115 1.61 0.57 -4.88
C ALA A 115 2.14 0.33 -6.30
N LYS A 116 1.24 0.40 -7.28
CA LYS A 116 1.63 0.34 -8.69
C LYS A 116 1.99 1.74 -9.17
N TYR A 117 3.11 1.81 -9.87
CA TYR A 117 3.61 3.01 -10.52
C TYR A 117 3.51 2.87 -12.05
N LEU A 118 3.68 3.96 -12.78
CA LEU A 118 3.67 3.97 -14.24
C LEU A 118 4.94 3.33 -14.83
N GLY A 119 6.00 3.27 -14.03
CA GLY A 119 7.31 2.73 -14.44
C GLY A 119 8.16 3.73 -15.23
N LEU A 120 7.86 5.02 -15.12
CA LEU A 120 8.65 6.07 -15.77
C LEU A 120 9.87 6.43 -14.91
N PRO A 121 11.08 6.55 -15.49
CA PRO A 121 12.25 7.00 -14.73
C PRO A 121 12.07 8.37 -14.06
N SER A 122 11.34 9.28 -14.72
CA SER A 122 11.00 10.61 -14.19
C SER A 122 10.07 10.52 -12.98
N GLU A 123 9.10 9.58 -12.98
CA GLU A 123 8.22 9.31 -11.86
C GLU A 123 9.00 8.82 -10.63
N GLN A 124 9.87 7.80 -10.83
CA GLN A 124 10.65 7.20 -9.75
C GLN A 124 11.54 8.22 -9.02
N ARG A 125 12.12 9.15 -9.76
CA ARG A 125 12.97 10.21 -9.21
C ARG A 125 12.21 11.18 -8.30
N LEU A 126 10.91 11.37 -8.57
CA LEU A 126 10.07 12.35 -7.90
C LEU A 126 9.08 11.73 -6.89
N ILE A 127 9.24 10.44 -6.56
CA ILE A 127 8.52 9.82 -5.43
C ILE A 127 8.91 10.56 -4.14
N GLY A 128 7.90 11.04 -3.39
CA GLY A 128 8.11 11.90 -2.21
C GLY A 128 8.42 13.37 -2.55
N GLY A 129 8.77 13.68 -3.81
CA GLY A 129 8.95 15.05 -4.32
C GLY A 129 7.74 15.56 -5.11
N GLY A 130 6.58 14.96 -4.93
CA GLY A 130 5.34 15.34 -5.61
C GLY A 130 4.62 14.20 -6.32
N VAL A 131 5.23 13.03 -6.41
CA VAL A 131 4.59 11.77 -6.84
C VAL A 131 4.20 10.97 -5.62
N SER A 132 2.91 10.64 -5.49
CA SER A 132 2.34 9.85 -4.40
C SER A 132 1.38 8.80 -4.92
N ALA A 133 1.21 7.71 -4.17
CA ALA A 133 0.21 6.68 -4.40
C ALA A 133 -0.88 6.65 -3.32
N CYS A 134 -0.98 7.71 -2.50
CA CYS A 134 -1.95 7.82 -1.41
C CYS A 134 -2.44 9.28 -1.27
N ALA A 135 -3.60 9.59 -1.82
CA ALA A 135 -4.16 10.94 -1.72
C ALA A 135 -4.54 11.34 -0.28
N VAL A 136 -4.99 10.38 0.54
CA VAL A 136 -5.36 10.64 1.94
C VAL A 136 -4.13 10.92 2.79
N CYS A 137 -2.97 10.31 2.45
CA CYS A 137 -1.72 10.52 3.16
C CYS A 137 -1.13 11.90 2.83
N ASP A 138 -0.98 12.20 1.54
CA ASP A 138 -0.15 13.32 1.07
C ASP A 138 -0.97 14.49 0.52
N GLY A 139 -2.27 14.32 0.29
CA GLY A 139 -3.11 15.34 -0.35
C GLY A 139 -3.15 16.67 0.39
N PHE A 140 -2.99 16.67 1.71
CA PHE A 140 -3.00 17.89 2.53
C PHE A 140 -1.85 18.83 2.17
N PHE A 141 -0.68 18.32 1.77
CA PHE A 141 0.48 19.14 1.35
C PHE A 141 0.24 19.94 0.07
N TYR A 142 -0.80 19.56 -0.70
CA TYR A 142 -1.20 20.19 -1.96
C TYR A 142 -2.44 21.09 -1.80
N LYS A 143 -2.74 21.52 -0.57
CA LYS A 143 -3.85 22.43 -0.30
C LYS A 143 -3.71 23.72 -1.13
N ASN A 144 -4.83 24.07 -1.81
CA ASN A 144 -4.90 25.24 -2.72
C ASN A 144 -3.90 25.17 -3.90
N GLN A 145 -3.50 23.98 -4.33
CA GLN A 145 -2.64 23.77 -5.49
C GLN A 145 -3.38 22.95 -6.56
N ASP A 146 -2.83 22.91 -7.76
CA ASP A 146 -3.35 22.11 -8.87
C ASP A 146 -2.63 20.76 -8.89
N VAL A 147 -3.40 19.69 -8.93
CA VAL A 147 -2.88 18.32 -8.91
C VAL A 147 -3.45 17.47 -10.02
N ALA A 148 -2.76 16.39 -10.35
CA ALA A 148 -3.29 15.36 -11.24
C ALA A 148 -3.41 14.02 -10.52
N ILE A 149 -4.39 13.20 -10.95
CA ILE A 149 -4.54 11.83 -10.50
C ILE A 149 -4.67 10.90 -11.71
N VAL A 150 -3.91 9.81 -11.71
CA VAL A 150 -3.97 8.79 -12.77
C VAL A 150 -4.79 7.62 -12.28
N GLY A 151 -5.86 7.31 -12.99
CA GLY A 151 -6.71 6.17 -12.69
C GLY A 151 -8.15 6.36 -13.17
N GLY A 152 -8.88 5.27 -13.26
CA GLY A 152 -10.28 5.26 -13.74
C GLY A 152 -11.16 4.23 -13.03
N GLY A 153 -10.71 3.68 -11.90
CA GLY A 153 -11.48 2.81 -11.00
C GLY A 153 -12.13 3.58 -9.86
N ASP A 154 -12.86 2.86 -8.99
CA ASP A 154 -13.55 3.44 -7.82
C ASP A 154 -12.58 4.22 -6.93
N THR A 155 -11.41 3.64 -6.62
CA THR A 155 -10.34 4.29 -5.87
C THR A 155 -9.92 5.63 -6.46
N ALA A 156 -9.73 5.70 -7.80
CA ALA A 156 -9.31 6.94 -8.43
C ALA A 156 -10.34 8.05 -8.29
N ILE A 157 -11.64 7.71 -8.36
CA ILE A 157 -12.71 8.68 -8.15
C ILE A 157 -12.81 9.10 -6.68
N GLU A 158 -12.67 8.16 -5.76
CA GLU A 158 -12.68 8.45 -4.32
C GLU A 158 -11.55 9.40 -3.95
N GLU A 159 -10.32 9.10 -4.36
CA GLU A 159 -9.17 9.94 -4.14
C GLU A 159 -9.29 11.30 -4.85
N ALA A 160 -9.80 11.35 -6.09
CA ALA A 160 -10.05 12.61 -6.79
C ALA A 160 -11.06 13.50 -6.05
N THR A 161 -12.15 12.90 -5.53
CA THR A 161 -13.15 13.64 -4.75
C THR A 161 -12.63 14.07 -3.37
N TYR A 162 -11.69 13.33 -2.78
CA TYR A 162 -10.97 13.76 -1.59
C TYR A 162 -10.09 14.97 -1.89
N LEU A 163 -9.23 14.88 -2.91
CA LEU A 163 -8.34 15.98 -3.33
C LEU A 163 -9.13 17.24 -3.73
N ALA A 164 -10.29 17.09 -4.37
CA ALA A 164 -11.11 18.22 -4.78
C ALA A 164 -11.62 19.08 -3.62
N LYS A 165 -11.68 18.53 -2.41
CA LYS A 165 -12.07 19.29 -1.20
C LYS A 165 -10.96 20.22 -0.68
N ILE A 166 -9.71 19.95 -1.04
CA ILE A 166 -8.54 20.62 -0.49
C ILE A 166 -7.67 21.31 -1.53
N CYS A 167 -7.65 20.81 -2.76
CA CYS A 167 -6.90 21.36 -3.89
C CYS A 167 -7.72 22.37 -4.70
N ASN A 168 -7.06 23.26 -5.46
CA ASN A 168 -7.75 24.18 -6.36
C ASN A 168 -8.39 23.45 -7.54
N ASN A 169 -7.60 22.66 -8.27
CA ASN A 169 -8.06 21.86 -9.39
C ASN A 169 -7.48 20.45 -9.32
N VAL A 170 -8.27 19.47 -9.71
CA VAL A 170 -7.88 18.08 -9.83
C VAL A 170 -8.07 17.63 -11.27
N THR A 171 -7.00 17.25 -11.96
CA THR A 171 -7.11 16.68 -13.31
C THR A 171 -6.98 15.17 -13.24
N MET A 172 -8.06 14.45 -13.58
CA MET A 172 -8.04 12.99 -13.70
C MET A 172 -7.53 12.58 -15.08
N LEU A 173 -6.51 11.76 -15.16
CA LEU A 173 -5.98 11.17 -16.39
C LEU A 173 -6.45 9.71 -16.48
N VAL A 174 -7.30 9.43 -17.45
CA VAL A 174 -7.90 8.11 -17.67
C VAL A 174 -7.44 7.58 -19.03
N ARG A 175 -6.68 6.47 -19.03
CA ARG A 175 -6.10 5.89 -20.25
C ARG A 175 -7.14 5.43 -21.27
N LYS A 176 -8.34 5.00 -20.81
CA LYS A 176 -9.46 4.57 -21.66
C LYS A 176 -10.42 5.72 -21.91
N ASP A 177 -11.37 5.50 -22.82
CA ASP A 177 -12.48 6.40 -23.15
C ASP A 177 -13.62 6.39 -22.12
N HIS A 178 -13.51 5.55 -21.09
CA HIS A 178 -14.50 5.37 -20.03
C HIS A 178 -13.86 5.03 -18.69
N PHE A 179 -14.61 5.24 -17.62
CA PHE A 179 -14.26 4.76 -16.30
C PHE A 179 -14.55 3.26 -16.13
N ARG A 180 -13.70 2.55 -15.38
CA ARG A 180 -14.01 1.22 -14.85
C ARG A 180 -14.83 1.29 -13.54
N ALA A 181 -14.87 2.44 -12.93
CA ALA A 181 -15.58 2.70 -11.69
C ALA A 181 -17.09 2.40 -11.82
N SER A 182 -17.70 2.06 -10.71
CA SER A 182 -19.15 1.87 -10.59
C SER A 182 -19.91 3.17 -10.95
N LYS A 183 -21.15 3.04 -11.45
CA LYS A 183 -21.97 4.22 -11.76
C LYS A 183 -22.22 5.11 -10.55
N ALA A 184 -22.34 4.51 -9.36
CA ALA A 184 -22.50 5.26 -8.12
C ALA A 184 -21.29 6.16 -7.85
N MET A 185 -20.07 5.65 -8.05
CA MET A 185 -18.85 6.44 -7.90
C MET A 185 -18.74 7.52 -8.99
N GLN A 186 -19.03 7.17 -10.26
CA GLN A 186 -19.01 8.16 -11.34
C GLN A 186 -19.95 9.35 -11.08
N ASN A 187 -21.13 9.09 -10.50
CA ASN A 187 -22.09 10.14 -10.15
C ASN A 187 -21.57 11.11 -9.07
N ARG A 188 -20.60 10.69 -8.23
CA ARG A 188 -19.99 11.59 -7.23
C ARG A 188 -19.20 12.72 -7.85
N LEU A 189 -18.63 12.52 -9.05
CA LEU A 189 -17.83 13.55 -9.74
C LEU A 189 -18.66 14.80 -10.06
N SER A 190 -19.95 14.66 -10.35
CA SER A 190 -20.83 15.80 -10.66
C SER A 190 -21.02 16.79 -9.48
N ASN A 191 -20.61 16.43 -8.29
CA ASN A 191 -20.68 17.29 -7.11
C ASN A 191 -19.44 18.21 -6.97
N TYR A 192 -18.48 18.13 -7.89
CA TYR A 192 -17.20 18.86 -7.81
C TYR A 192 -16.88 19.54 -9.13
N ASP A 193 -17.01 20.87 -9.16
CA ASP A 193 -16.76 21.68 -10.37
C ASP A 193 -15.26 21.83 -10.67
N ASN A 194 -14.41 21.54 -9.70
CA ASN A 194 -12.96 21.61 -9.82
C ASN A 194 -12.27 20.28 -10.21
N ILE A 195 -13.05 19.26 -10.60
CA ILE A 195 -12.50 18.02 -11.18
C ILE A 195 -12.65 18.06 -12.70
N LYS A 196 -11.54 18.00 -13.41
CA LYS A 196 -11.49 17.83 -14.86
C LYS A 196 -11.07 16.41 -15.22
N VAL A 197 -11.79 15.75 -16.11
CA VAL A 197 -11.46 14.40 -16.59
C VAL A 197 -10.92 14.46 -18.02
N LEU A 198 -9.74 13.90 -18.23
CA LEU A 198 -9.13 13.71 -19.54
C LEU A 198 -9.11 12.21 -19.85
N PHE A 199 -10.10 11.75 -20.62
CA PHE A 199 -10.12 10.40 -21.16
C PHE A 199 -9.12 10.24 -22.27
N ASN A 200 -8.66 8.99 -22.53
CA ASN A 200 -7.70 8.65 -23.57
C ASN A 200 -6.37 9.41 -23.41
N HIS A 201 -5.95 9.67 -22.18
CA HIS A 201 -4.66 10.32 -21.90
C HIS A 201 -3.79 9.45 -21.01
N GLU A 202 -2.50 9.49 -21.29
CA GLU A 202 -1.47 8.84 -20.48
C GLU A 202 -0.33 9.81 -20.16
N VAL A 203 0.36 9.59 -19.04
CA VAL A 203 1.54 10.35 -18.65
C VAL A 203 2.74 9.78 -19.41
N MET A 204 3.51 10.64 -20.08
CA MET A 204 4.74 10.31 -20.75
C MET A 204 5.97 10.63 -19.90
N GLU A 205 5.89 11.71 -19.13
CA GLU A 205 6.98 12.22 -18.32
C GLU A 205 6.43 13.01 -17.13
N VAL A 206 7.03 12.84 -15.96
CA VAL A 206 6.81 13.71 -14.80
C VAL A 206 7.91 14.76 -14.80
N MET A 207 7.53 16.03 -14.92
CA MET A 207 8.43 17.17 -15.04
C MET A 207 8.80 17.70 -13.66
N GLY A 208 10.00 18.28 -13.56
CA GLY A 208 10.56 18.83 -12.35
C GLY A 208 11.94 18.27 -12.04
N GLU A 209 12.72 18.98 -11.26
CA GLU A 209 14.06 18.56 -10.85
C GLU A 209 14.03 17.82 -9.50
N ASN A 210 13.60 18.48 -8.45
CA ASN A 210 13.48 17.93 -7.09
C ASN A 210 12.04 17.78 -6.64
N VAL A 211 11.13 18.54 -7.24
CA VAL A 211 9.69 18.50 -6.99
C VAL A 211 8.95 18.50 -8.32
N VAL A 212 7.74 17.97 -8.31
CA VAL A 212 6.87 17.99 -9.49
C VAL A 212 6.48 19.42 -9.82
N ASP A 213 6.65 19.82 -11.09
CA ASP A 213 6.23 21.13 -11.63
C ASP A 213 5.32 21.00 -12.85
N GLY A 214 5.09 19.79 -13.34
CA GLY A 214 4.18 19.50 -14.44
C GLY A 214 4.23 18.06 -14.93
N LEU A 215 3.41 17.76 -15.92
CA LEU A 215 3.38 16.49 -16.64
C LEU A 215 3.45 16.74 -18.14
N LYS A 216 4.15 15.88 -18.87
CA LYS A 216 3.94 15.66 -20.28
C LYS A 216 2.91 14.56 -20.45
N ILE A 217 1.79 14.86 -21.07
CA ILE A 217 0.68 13.94 -21.30
C ILE A 217 0.48 13.73 -22.81
N LYS A 218 0.02 12.55 -23.18
CA LYS A 218 -0.25 12.17 -24.56
C LYS A 218 -1.69 11.74 -24.73
N SER A 219 -2.34 12.22 -25.76
CA SER A 219 -3.64 11.71 -26.21
C SER A 219 -3.45 10.39 -26.98
N ASN A 220 -4.13 9.33 -26.54
CA ASN A 220 -4.12 8.02 -27.20
C ASN A 220 -4.97 7.99 -28.48
N LEU A 221 -5.77 9.05 -28.73
CA LEU A 221 -6.58 9.17 -29.95
C LEU A 221 -5.81 9.86 -31.07
N THR A 222 -5.17 10.98 -30.78
CA THR A 222 -4.49 11.82 -31.80
C THR A 222 -2.98 11.68 -31.79
N ASN A 223 -2.40 11.08 -30.73
CA ASN A 223 -0.98 11.06 -30.42
C ASN A 223 -0.38 12.43 -30.11
N ASP A 224 -1.21 13.46 -29.96
CA ASP A 224 -0.75 14.78 -29.57
C ASP A 224 -0.17 14.76 -28.15
N VAL A 225 0.95 15.45 -27.98
CA VAL A 225 1.61 15.64 -26.70
C VAL A 225 1.37 17.06 -26.23
N SER A 226 0.99 17.21 -24.96
CA SER A 226 0.79 18.52 -24.33
C SER A 226 1.36 18.52 -22.92
N GLU A 227 1.56 19.72 -22.36
CA GLU A 227 1.99 19.90 -20.98
C GLU A 227 0.81 20.25 -20.09
N LEU A 228 0.80 19.66 -18.90
CA LEU A 228 -0.17 19.93 -17.83
C LEU A 228 0.61 20.47 -16.63
N LYS A 229 0.37 21.72 -16.26
CA LYS A 229 1.03 22.32 -15.11
C LYS A 229 0.33 21.87 -13.82
N ILE A 230 1.06 21.19 -12.95
CA ILE A 230 0.61 20.69 -11.64
C ILE A 230 1.79 20.62 -10.69
N THR A 231 1.52 20.55 -9.40
CA THR A 231 2.54 20.44 -8.36
C THR A 231 2.54 19.07 -7.66
N GLY A 232 1.51 18.26 -7.89
CA GLY A 232 1.39 16.92 -7.33
C GLY A 232 0.75 15.95 -8.29
N LEU A 233 1.30 14.73 -8.37
CA LEU A 233 0.79 13.61 -9.16
C LEU A 233 0.41 12.47 -8.22
N PHE A 234 -0.86 12.06 -8.24
CA PHE A 234 -1.37 10.93 -7.47
C PHE A 234 -1.63 9.73 -8.38
N LEU A 235 -1.21 8.54 -7.93
CA LEU A 235 -1.33 7.31 -8.71
C LEU A 235 -2.36 6.38 -8.07
N ALA A 236 -3.58 6.38 -8.62
CA ALA A 236 -4.68 5.52 -8.20
C ALA A 236 -4.91 4.36 -9.20
N ILE A 237 -3.82 3.68 -9.57
CA ILE A 237 -3.82 2.58 -10.53
C ILE A 237 -3.79 1.19 -9.90
N GLY A 238 -3.93 1.15 -8.56
CA GLY A 238 -4.04 -0.07 -7.76
C GLY A 238 -2.73 -0.48 -7.08
N HIS A 239 -2.83 -1.57 -6.33
CA HIS A 239 -1.73 -2.17 -5.60
C HIS A 239 -1.47 -3.60 -6.09
N SER A 240 -0.32 -4.12 -5.76
CA SER A 240 0.06 -5.52 -5.96
C SER A 240 0.37 -6.13 -4.60
N PRO A 241 -0.37 -7.15 -4.14
CA PRO A 241 -0.10 -7.76 -2.85
C PRO A 241 1.25 -8.49 -2.88
N ASN A 242 2.00 -8.42 -1.79
CA ASN A 242 3.30 -9.08 -1.65
C ASN A 242 3.09 -10.53 -1.19
N THR A 243 2.47 -11.35 -2.03
CA THR A 243 1.96 -12.69 -1.70
C THR A 243 2.52 -13.80 -2.58
N ASP A 244 3.46 -13.52 -3.46
CA ASP A 244 3.98 -14.47 -4.44
C ASP A 244 4.49 -15.78 -3.80
N ILE A 245 5.12 -15.69 -2.62
CA ILE A 245 5.65 -16.87 -1.90
C ILE A 245 4.56 -17.82 -1.39
N PHE A 246 3.31 -17.36 -1.32
CA PHE A 246 2.15 -18.15 -0.85
C PHE A 246 1.30 -18.68 -1.99
N LYS A 247 1.63 -18.37 -3.25
CA LYS A 247 0.87 -18.75 -4.44
C LYS A 247 0.77 -20.28 -4.57
N GLY A 248 -0.47 -20.78 -4.70
CA GLY A 248 -0.74 -22.22 -4.77
C GLY A 248 -0.67 -22.94 -3.42
N ILE A 249 -0.40 -22.23 -2.32
CA ILE A 249 -0.35 -22.76 -0.95
C ILE A 249 -1.52 -22.25 -0.13
N VAL A 250 -1.78 -20.94 -0.21
CA VAL A 250 -2.90 -20.27 0.45
C VAL A 250 -3.90 -19.82 -0.60
N ASP A 251 -5.19 -19.90 -0.29
CA ASP A 251 -6.25 -19.46 -1.21
C ASP A 251 -6.18 -17.94 -1.43
N MET A 252 -6.30 -17.53 -2.70
CA MET A 252 -6.18 -16.14 -3.13
C MET A 252 -7.29 -15.78 -4.11
N ASP A 253 -7.60 -14.48 -4.19
CA ASP A 253 -8.44 -13.94 -5.26
C ASP A 253 -7.66 -13.78 -6.58
N ASP A 254 -8.37 -13.40 -7.66
CA ASP A 254 -7.77 -13.18 -8.99
C ASP A 254 -6.71 -12.06 -9.02
N SER A 255 -6.70 -11.19 -8.01
CA SER A 255 -5.74 -10.09 -7.86
C SER A 255 -4.53 -10.47 -7.00
N GLY A 256 -4.52 -11.69 -6.44
CA GLY A 256 -3.44 -12.21 -5.61
C GLY A 256 -3.57 -11.89 -4.11
N TYR A 257 -4.69 -11.30 -3.66
CA TYR A 257 -4.93 -11.10 -2.23
C TYR A 257 -5.34 -12.41 -1.55
N ILE A 258 -4.80 -12.65 -0.35
CA ILE A 258 -5.11 -13.85 0.43
C ILE A 258 -6.57 -13.79 0.90
N LEU A 259 -7.30 -14.87 0.66
CA LEU A 259 -8.66 -15.04 1.13
C LEU A 259 -8.66 -15.44 2.61
N THR A 260 -9.54 -14.80 3.37
CA THR A 260 -9.76 -15.11 4.78
C THR A 260 -11.24 -15.35 5.03
N ASP A 261 -11.56 -15.93 6.18
CA ASP A 261 -12.96 -16.01 6.63
C ASP A 261 -13.56 -14.59 6.70
N LYS A 262 -14.84 -14.47 6.37
CA LYS A 262 -15.55 -13.19 6.36
C LYS A 262 -15.51 -12.42 7.70
N THR A 263 -15.36 -13.15 8.81
CA THR A 263 -15.43 -12.61 10.17
C THR A 263 -14.13 -12.76 10.94
N SER A 264 -13.06 -13.22 10.29
CA SER A 264 -11.78 -13.44 10.95
C SER A 264 -10.60 -13.27 9.98
N THR A 265 -9.39 -13.30 10.52
CA THR A 265 -8.13 -13.26 9.77
C THR A 265 -7.63 -14.65 9.36
N LYS A 266 -8.42 -15.71 9.58
CA LYS A 266 -8.03 -17.09 9.30
C LYS A 266 -8.02 -17.34 7.80
N THR A 267 -6.94 -17.97 7.34
CA THR A 267 -6.82 -18.49 5.97
C THR A 267 -7.36 -19.93 5.89
N ASN A 268 -7.32 -20.52 4.70
CA ASN A 268 -7.60 -21.95 4.50
C ASN A 268 -6.54 -22.88 5.15
N ILE A 269 -5.42 -22.32 5.63
CA ILE A 269 -4.36 -23.09 6.29
C ILE A 269 -4.51 -22.99 7.82
N PRO A 270 -4.71 -24.12 8.54
CA PRO A 270 -4.78 -24.12 10.00
C PRO A 270 -3.49 -23.56 10.61
N GLY A 271 -3.59 -22.58 11.51
CA GLY A 271 -2.44 -21.94 12.15
C GLY A 271 -1.81 -20.80 11.35
N ALA A 272 -2.29 -20.51 10.12
CA ALA A 272 -1.87 -19.34 9.38
C ALA A 272 -3.00 -18.30 9.28
N VAL A 273 -2.69 -17.05 9.61
CA VAL A 273 -3.60 -15.91 9.52
C VAL A 273 -2.98 -14.81 8.64
N SER A 274 -3.83 -13.98 8.03
CA SER A 274 -3.36 -12.91 7.14
C SER A 274 -4.07 -11.60 7.36
N TYR A 275 -3.31 -10.50 7.25
CA TYR A 275 -3.81 -9.12 7.20
C TYR A 275 -3.75 -8.52 5.78
N THR A 276 -3.24 -9.25 4.79
CA THR A 276 -3.10 -8.75 3.41
C THR A 276 -4.42 -8.62 2.67
N HIS A 277 -5.53 -9.17 3.19
CA HIS A 277 -6.87 -9.02 2.63
C HIS A 277 -7.51 -7.66 2.90
N LEU A 278 -6.94 -6.87 3.82
CA LEU A 278 -7.42 -5.53 4.11
C LEU A 278 -7.11 -4.62 2.93
N ARG A 279 -8.11 -4.42 2.08
CA ARG A 279 -8.04 -3.40 1.04
C ARG A 279 -8.17 -2.03 1.70
N ALA A 280 -7.45 -1.03 1.19
CA ALA A 280 -7.50 0.34 1.71
C ALA A 280 -8.92 0.96 1.78
N HIS A 281 -9.93 0.29 1.21
CA HIS A 281 -11.30 0.77 1.09
C HIS A 281 -12.35 -0.06 1.81
N GLU A 282 -11.98 -1.05 2.61
CA GLU A 282 -12.95 -1.85 3.38
C GLU A 282 -13.44 -1.16 4.67
N THR A 283 -13.02 0.08 4.92
CA THR A 283 -13.52 0.92 6.02
C THR A 283 -14.66 1.84 5.58
N SER A 284 -15.22 1.67 4.40
CA SER A 284 -16.44 2.41 4.00
C SER A 284 -17.66 1.79 4.66
N PRO A 285 -18.53 2.61 5.29
CA PRO A 285 -19.76 2.16 5.94
C PRO A 285 -20.76 1.59 4.95
#